data_d913252e53770ba98b501b713a60e67e
#
_entry.id   d913252e53770ba98b501b713a60e67e
#
_cell.length_a   1.000
_cell.length_b   1.000
_cell.length_c   1.000
_cell.angle_alpha   90.00
_cell.angle_beta   90.00
_cell.angle_gamma   90.00
#
_symmetry.space_group_name_H-M   'P 1'
#
loop_
_entity.id
_entity.type
_entity.pdbx_description
1 polymer ?
#
loop_
_entity_poly.entity_id
_entity_poly.type
_entity_poly.pdbx_seq_one_letter_code
_entity_poly.pdbx_strand_id
1 'polypeptide(L)'
;MTFVAPRYLLLYCIRRTTLKPMAFTVTSVNVNGIRAAHRKGMMEWLDANPCDVLLLQEVRADEEIATELLGDSWESIILPCRIKGRAGVAVAVRKDSAHISGEPRLFLDDQESDVDSGRWLEAIVETKAGRVRVVSAYFHSGEKDTPKQDAKMAHLPRIGQRMGELLSEAAQGQTDVLGTVVAGDFNIVRTRSDIKNWTSNHNKRSGVLDEEIAFLDQWLDAGWHDVMRDLAGDVQGPYTWWSQRGQAFTNDTGWRIDYQFATPVLAEKATSFAIGRAASYEERWSDHAPLSVSYEL
;
A
#
# COMPACT_ATOMS: atom_id res chain seq x y z
N MET A 1 -57.48 53.59 0.83
CA MET A 1 -56.63 52.99 1.87
C MET A 1 -56.41 51.52 1.54
N THR A 2 -55.27 51.20 0.94
CA THR A 2 -54.94 49.87 0.45
C THR A 2 -53.94 49.22 1.41
N PHE A 3 -54.35 48.17 2.10
CA PHE A 3 -53.51 47.46 3.03
C PHE A 3 -52.57 46.52 2.23
N VAL A 4 -51.25 46.73 2.39
CA VAL A 4 -50.19 45.86 1.88
C VAL A 4 -49.77 44.96 3.03
N ALA A 5 -49.93 43.62 2.85
CA ALA A 5 -49.47 42.61 3.82
C ALA A 5 -47.98 42.36 3.67
N PRO A 6 -47.23 42.15 4.76
CA PRO A 6 -45.80 41.84 4.68
C PRO A 6 -45.56 40.38 4.25
N ARG A 7 -44.75 40.18 3.21
CA ARG A 7 -44.21 38.90 2.79
C ARG A 7 -43.15 38.45 3.79
N TYR A 8 -43.41 37.40 4.55
CA TYR A 8 -42.41 36.71 5.35
C TYR A 8 -41.52 35.87 4.43
N LEU A 9 -40.26 36.21 4.32
CA LEU A 9 -39.23 35.41 3.67
C LEU A 9 -38.84 34.28 4.63
N LEU A 10 -39.26 33.03 4.35
CA LEU A 10 -38.81 31.86 5.09
C LEU A 10 -37.39 31.55 4.68
N LEU A 11 -36.44 31.96 5.51
CA LEU A 11 -35.03 31.51 5.40
C LEU A 11 -34.94 30.05 5.86
N TYR A 12 -34.91 29.12 4.90
CA TYR A 12 -34.53 27.74 5.16
C TYR A 12 -33.02 27.68 5.47
N CYS A 13 -32.70 27.64 6.75
CA CYS A 13 -31.36 27.36 7.23
C CYS A 13 -31.12 25.85 7.06
N ILE A 14 -30.54 25.46 5.91
CA ILE A 14 -30.04 24.09 5.72
C ILE A 14 -28.82 23.99 6.65
N ARG A 15 -29.00 23.41 7.83
CA ARG A 15 -27.89 22.91 8.64
C ARG A 15 -27.20 21.82 7.82
N ARG A 16 -26.07 22.14 7.19
CA ARG A 16 -25.12 21.12 6.78
C ARG A 16 -24.68 20.39 8.07
N THR A 17 -25.23 19.22 8.31
CA THR A 17 -24.65 18.27 9.24
C THR A 17 -23.27 17.95 8.68
N THR A 18 -22.23 18.54 9.22
CA THR A 18 -20.86 18.09 8.99
C THR A 18 -20.79 16.68 9.59
N LEU A 19 -20.89 15.68 8.74
CA LEU A 19 -20.58 14.30 9.13
C LEU A 19 -19.15 14.34 9.72
N LYS A 20 -18.99 13.75 10.90
CA LYS A 20 -17.67 13.60 11.51
C LYS A 20 -16.83 12.78 10.53
N PRO A 21 -15.63 13.25 10.14
CA PRO A 21 -14.79 12.48 9.24
C PRO A 21 -14.63 11.05 9.77
N MET A 22 -14.79 10.07 8.89
CA MET A 22 -14.60 8.66 9.26
C MET A 22 -13.17 8.29 8.98
N ALA A 23 -12.48 7.77 9.98
CA ALA A 23 -11.15 7.22 9.80
C ALA A 23 -11.25 5.98 8.89
N PHE A 24 -10.42 5.96 7.86
CA PHE A 24 -10.27 4.85 6.91
C PHE A 24 -8.80 4.41 6.95
N THR A 25 -8.55 3.20 7.38
CA THR A 25 -7.19 2.72 7.61
C THR A 25 -6.81 1.65 6.58
N VAL A 26 -5.73 1.92 5.84
CA VAL A 26 -5.09 0.99 4.91
C VAL A 26 -3.82 0.44 5.54
N THR A 27 -3.72 -0.87 5.64
CA THR A 27 -2.51 -1.57 6.12
C THR A 27 -1.91 -2.37 4.97
N SER A 28 -0.62 -2.20 4.73
CA SER A 28 0.15 -2.98 3.75
C SER A 28 1.26 -3.75 4.43
N VAL A 29 1.46 -5.02 4.04
CA VAL A 29 2.55 -5.83 4.56
C VAL A 29 2.94 -6.99 3.62
N ASN A 30 4.24 -7.13 3.38
CA ASN A 30 4.81 -8.34 2.81
C ASN A 30 4.83 -9.44 3.90
N VAL A 31 4.05 -10.50 3.70
CA VAL A 31 3.87 -11.56 4.70
C VAL A 31 4.91 -12.68 4.60
N ASN A 32 5.76 -12.65 3.58
CA ASN A 32 6.79 -13.69 3.33
C ASN A 32 6.24 -15.13 3.43
N GLY A 33 5.04 -15.31 2.89
CA GLY A 33 4.27 -16.56 2.91
C GLY A 33 3.19 -16.58 4.00
N ILE A 34 1.92 -16.43 3.57
CA ILE A 34 0.77 -16.27 4.48
C ILE A 34 0.60 -17.43 5.46
N ARG A 35 0.90 -18.67 5.06
CA ARG A 35 0.85 -19.84 5.97
C ARG A 35 1.81 -19.72 7.15
N ALA A 36 3.00 -19.19 6.91
CA ALA A 36 4.00 -19.01 7.95
C ALA A 36 3.65 -17.80 8.84
N ALA A 37 3.21 -16.70 8.25
CA ALA A 37 2.78 -15.52 8.98
C ALA A 37 1.58 -15.82 9.87
N HIS A 38 0.56 -16.54 9.36
CA HIS A 38 -0.60 -16.98 10.14
C HIS A 38 -0.19 -17.78 11.38
N ARG A 39 0.65 -18.83 11.21
CA ARG A 39 1.12 -19.66 12.35
C ARG A 39 1.92 -18.89 13.40
N LYS A 40 2.46 -17.72 13.04
CA LYS A 40 3.30 -16.88 13.91
C LYS A 40 2.55 -15.70 14.52
N GLY A 41 1.23 -15.64 14.40
CA GLY A 41 0.44 -14.62 15.08
C GLY A 41 0.04 -13.42 14.21
N MET A 42 -0.01 -13.57 12.86
CA MET A 42 -0.48 -12.50 11.99
C MET A 42 -1.92 -12.08 12.31
N MET A 43 -2.82 -13.05 12.57
CA MET A 43 -4.23 -12.74 12.82
C MET A 43 -4.43 -12.07 14.18
N GLU A 44 -3.73 -12.50 15.20
CA GLU A 44 -3.72 -11.88 16.53
C GLU A 44 -3.21 -10.43 16.46
N TRP A 45 -2.21 -10.17 15.60
CA TRP A 45 -1.75 -8.82 15.35
C TRP A 45 -2.82 -7.97 14.65
N LEU A 46 -3.50 -8.49 13.64
CA LEU A 46 -4.58 -7.81 12.90
C LEU A 46 -5.80 -7.51 13.79
N ASP A 47 -6.11 -8.38 14.74
CA ASP A 47 -7.19 -8.15 15.70
C ASP A 47 -6.85 -7.04 16.71
N ALA A 48 -5.57 -6.96 17.10
CA ALA A 48 -5.08 -5.89 17.96
C ALA A 48 -4.84 -4.55 17.25
N ASN A 49 -4.70 -4.57 15.92
CA ASN A 49 -4.45 -3.39 15.07
C ASN A 49 -5.44 -3.35 13.91
N PRO A 50 -6.71 -2.99 14.17
CA PRO A 50 -7.75 -3.04 13.16
C PRO A 50 -7.48 -2.08 12.00
N CYS A 51 -7.79 -2.55 10.78
CA CYS A 51 -7.77 -1.76 9.56
C CYS A 51 -8.98 -2.09 8.68
N ASP A 52 -9.37 -1.17 7.81
CA ASP A 52 -10.48 -1.36 6.86
C ASP A 52 -10.02 -2.13 5.62
N VAL A 53 -8.78 -1.88 5.20
CA VAL A 53 -8.15 -2.52 4.03
C VAL A 53 -6.79 -3.11 4.41
N LEU A 54 -6.57 -4.34 4.00
CA LEU A 54 -5.32 -5.07 4.14
C LEU A 54 -4.77 -5.43 2.76
N LEU A 55 -3.57 -4.95 2.46
CA LEU A 55 -2.85 -5.20 1.21
C LEU A 55 -1.66 -6.12 1.50
N LEU A 56 -1.68 -7.32 0.94
CA LEU A 56 -0.66 -8.34 1.21
C LEU A 56 0.26 -8.53 0.01
N GLN A 57 1.54 -8.73 0.28
CA GLN A 57 2.54 -9.13 -0.71
C GLN A 57 3.21 -10.42 -0.26
N GLU A 58 3.80 -11.14 -1.22
CA GLU A 58 4.39 -12.47 -1.01
C GLU A 58 3.45 -13.46 -0.29
N VAL A 59 2.19 -13.50 -0.71
CA VAL A 59 1.17 -14.43 -0.18
C VAL A 59 1.63 -15.90 -0.33
N ARG A 60 2.26 -16.25 -1.49
CA ARG A 60 2.86 -17.56 -1.75
C ARG A 60 1.92 -18.75 -1.48
N ALA A 61 0.64 -18.54 -1.69
CA ALA A 61 -0.42 -19.54 -1.52
C ALA A 61 -1.45 -19.39 -2.63
N ASP A 62 -2.18 -20.47 -2.88
CA ASP A 62 -3.34 -20.47 -3.77
C ASP A 62 -4.48 -19.71 -3.09
N GLU A 63 -5.43 -19.21 -3.88
CA GLU A 63 -6.55 -18.37 -3.43
C GLU A 63 -7.35 -19.01 -2.29
N GLU A 64 -7.77 -20.27 -2.45
CA GLU A 64 -8.55 -21.01 -1.45
C GLU A 64 -7.89 -20.99 -0.08
N ILE A 65 -6.58 -21.27 -0.03
CA ILE A 65 -5.81 -21.32 1.21
C ILE A 65 -5.68 -19.95 1.84
N ALA A 66 -5.39 -18.91 1.03
CA ALA A 66 -5.20 -17.58 1.55
C ALA A 66 -6.52 -17.00 2.09
N THR A 67 -7.64 -17.26 1.41
CA THR A 67 -8.97 -16.86 1.86
C THR A 67 -9.37 -17.54 3.16
N GLU A 68 -9.13 -18.88 3.28
CA GLU A 68 -9.37 -19.63 4.52
C GLU A 68 -8.57 -19.04 5.70
N LEU A 69 -7.29 -18.73 5.48
CA LEU A 69 -6.41 -18.19 6.53
C LEU A 69 -6.77 -16.76 6.96
N LEU A 70 -7.35 -15.94 6.08
CA LEU A 70 -7.87 -14.62 6.43
C LEU A 70 -9.18 -14.71 7.22
N GLY A 71 -9.98 -15.74 6.96
CA GLY A 71 -11.23 -16.02 7.66
C GLY A 71 -12.42 -15.14 7.22
N ASP A 72 -13.60 -15.46 7.77
CA ASP A 72 -14.90 -14.96 7.31
C ASP A 72 -15.15 -13.46 7.52
N SER A 73 -14.36 -12.79 8.37
CA SER A 73 -14.49 -11.34 8.61
C SER A 73 -13.93 -10.48 7.47
N TRP A 74 -13.23 -11.10 6.53
CA TRP A 74 -12.65 -10.43 5.38
C TRP A 74 -13.36 -10.80 4.08
N GLU A 75 -13.59 -9.83 3.23
CA GLU A 75 -13.83 -10.01 1.80
C GLU A 75 -12.49 -9.82 1.09
N SER A 76 -12.06 -10.77 0.25
CA SER A 76 -10.71 -10.72 -0.31
C SER A 76 -10.66 -11.12 -1.76
N ILE A 77 -9.71 -10.53 -2.49
CA ILE A 77 -9.23 -10.96 -3.80
C ILE A 77 -7.78 -11.37 -3.62
N ILE A 78 -7.48 -12.60 -3.97
CA ILE A 78 -6.12 -13.16 -3.93
C ILE A 78 -5.65 -13.34 -5.37
N LEU A 79 -4.49 -12.81 -5.69
CA LEU A 79 -3.83 -12.98 -6.99
C LEU A 79 -2.55 -13.81 -6.81
N PRO A 80 -2.62 -15.13 -6.97
CA PRO A 80 -1.44 -15.98 -6.91
C PRO A 80 -0.46 -15.70 -8.07
N CYS A 81 0.81 -15.95 -7.84
CA CYS A 81 1.78 -16.00 -8.93
C CYS A 81 1.60 -17.31 -9.74
N ARG A 82 1.76 -17.25 -11.06
CA ARG A 82 1.75 -18.45 -11.93
C ARG A 82 2.86 -19.43 -11.57
N ILE A 83 3.96 -18.94 -11.01
CA ILE A 83 5.03 -19.78 -10.47
C ILE A 83 4.73 -20.09 -8.99
N LYS A 84 4.42 -21.34 -8.70
CA LYS A 84 4.06 -21.79 -7.33
C LYS A 84 5.10 -21.38 -6.28
N GLY A 85 4.59 -20.89 -5.15
CA GLY A 85 5.41 -20.53 -3.99
C GLY A 85 6.20 -19.22 -4.16
N ARG A 86 5.94 -18.45 -5.23
CA ARG A 86 6.53 -17.15 -5.47
C ARG A 86 5.47 -16.06 -5.41
N ALA A 87 5.90 -14.83 -5.13
CA ALA A 87 5.07 -13.63 -5.15
C ALA A 87 3.64 -13.86 -4.60
N GLY A 88 2.63 -13.38 -5.31
CA GLY A 88 1.24 -13.38 -4.88
C GLY A 88 0.92 -12.15 -4.07
N VAL A 89 -0.12 -11.41 -4.49
CA VAL A 89 -0.62 -10.24 -3.79
C VAL A 89 -2.09 -10.42 -3.44
N ALA A 90 -2.57 -9.68 -2.45
CA ALA A 90 -3.98 -9.70 -2.08
C ALA A 90 -4.48 -8.32 -1.70
N VAL A 91 -5.77 -8.09 -1.94
CA VAL A 91 -6.56 -7.02 -1.38
C VAL A 91 -7.65 -7.67 -0.52
N ALA A 92 -7.71 -7.32 0.75
CA ALA A 92 -8.77 -7.75 1.64
C ALA A 92 -9.39 -6.54 2.36
N VAL A 93 -10.71 -6.58 2.58
CA VAL A 93 -11.46 -5.52 3.27
C VAL A 93 -12.27 -6.10 4.42
N ARG A 94 -12.39 -5.37 5.51
CA ARG A 94 -13.27 -5.74 6.63
C ARG A 94 -14.73 -5.59 6.21
N LYS A 95 -15.50 -6.69 6.25
CA LYS A 95 -16.89 -6.73 5.80
C LYS A 95 -17.85 -5.80 6.58
N ASP A 96 -17.49 -5.38 7.77
CA ASP A 96 -18.27 -4.47 8.60
C ASP A 96 -18.02 -2.98 8.29
N SER A 97 -16.92 -2.64 7.62
CA SER A 97 -16.55 -1.26 7.32
C SER A 97 -16.51 -0.92 5.83
N ALA A 98 -16.22 -1.90 4.97
CA ALA A 98 -16.03 -1.70 3.54
C ALA A 98 -16.41 -2.94 2.72
N HIS A 99 -16.51 -2.78 1.40
CA HIS A 99 -16.65 -3.91 0.47
C HIS A 99 -15.92 -3.63 -0.85
N ILE A 100 -15.58 -4.69 -1.58
CA ILE A 100 -14.93 -4.57 -2.89
C ILE A 100 -15.99 -4.34 -3.94
N SER A 101 -15.80 -3.34 -4.80
CA SER A 101 -16.77 -2.89 -5.79
C SER A 101 -16.20 -2.95 -7.20
N GLY A 102 -17.00 -3.47 -8.14
CA GLY A 102 -16.63 -3.56 -9.56
C GLY A 102 -15.61 -4.66 -9.84
N GLU A 103 -15.13 -4.69 -11.09
CA GLU A 103 -14.15 -5.69 -11.54
C GLU A 103 -12.74 -5.28 -11.13
N PRO A 104 -11.97 -6.15 -10.48
CA PRO A 104 -10.58 -5.88 -10.14
C PRO A 104 -9.69 -5.97 -11.39
N ARG A 105 -8.56 -5.25 -11.38
CA ARG A 105 -7.49 -5.45 -12.36
C ARG A 105 -6.44 -6.39 -11.78
N LEU A 106 -6.28 -7.54 -12.40
CA LEU A 106 -5.45 -8.67 -11.90
C LEU A 106 -4.05 -8.72 -12.52
N PHE A 107 -3.63 -7.70 -13.24
CA PHE A 107 -2.34 -7.64 -13.92
C PHE A 107 -1.92 -6.17 -14.14
N LEU A 108 -0.63 -5.96 -14.27
CA LEU A 108 -0.08 -4.64 -14.55
C LEU A 108 -0.43 -4.19 -15.97
N ASP A 109 -0.14 -5.04 -16.96
CA ASP A 109 -0.36 -4.81 -18.38
C ASP A 109 -0.39 -6.13 -19.18
N ASP A 110 -0.65 -6.04 -20.48
CA ASP A 110 -0.76 -7.20 -21.39
C ASP A 110 0.59 -7.90 -21.68
N GLN A 111 1.70 -7.37 -21.19
CA GLN A 111 3.04 -7.95 -21.36
C GLN A 111 3.48 -8.77 -20.15
N GLU A 112 2.57 -9.01 -19.20
CA GLU A 112 2.89 -9.74 -17.97
C GLU A 112 3.39 -11.18 -18.25
N SER A 113 4.65 -11.43 -17.91
CA SER A 113 5.26 -12.75 -17.94
C SER A 113 4.97 -13.55 -16.67
N ASP A 114 5.31 -14.84 -16.66
CA ASP A 114 5.09 -15.68 -15.46
C ASP A 114 5.85 -15.19 -14.23
N VAL A 115 7.06 -14.61 -14.42
CA VAL A 115 7.85 -14.05 -13.32
C VAL A 115 7.32 -12.72 -12.81
N ASP A 116 6.54 -11.99 -13.64
CA ASP A 116 5.88 -10.74 -13.29
C ASP A 116 4.51 -10.97 -12.65
N SER A 117 3.92 -12.15 -12.83
CA SER A 117 2.58 -12.46 -12.35
C SER A 117 2.45 -12.42 -10.83
N GLY A 118 1.24 -12.11 -10.35
CA GLY A 118 0.96 -12.05 -8.93
C GLY A 118 1.69 -10.91 -8.21
N ARG A 119 1.91 -9.76 -8.89
CA ARG A 119 2.64 -8.62 -8.34
C ARG A 119 1.87 -7.31 -8.38
N TRP A 120 0.75 -7.24 -9.09
CA TRP A 120 -0.06 -6.04 -9.23
C TRP A 120 -1.54 -6.39 -9.22
N LEU A 121 -2.26 -5.89 -8.21
CA LEU A 121 -3.69 -6.10 -8.04
C LEU A 121 -4.36 -4.78 -7.68
N GLU A 122 -5.27 -4.28 -8.54
CA GLU A 122 -6.06 -3.09 -8.27
C GLU A 122 -7.51 -3.49 -7.93
N ALA A 123 -8.06 -2.87 -6.91
CA ALA A 123 -9.46 -2.99 -6.55
C ALA A 123 -10.05 -1.64 -6.16
N ILE A 124 -11.36 -1.47 -6.34
CA ILE A 124 -12.10 -0.34 -5.80
C ILE A 124 -12.76 -0.80 -4.51
N VAL A 125 -12.47 -0.08 -3.44
CA VAL A 125 -13.06 -0.28 -2.13
C VAL A 125 -14.11 0.79 -1.89
N GLU A 126 -15.34 0.36 -1.61
CA GLU A 126 -16.46 1.24 -1.27
C GLU A 126 -16.65 1.27 0.24
N THR A 127 -16.73 2.48 0.79
CA THR A 127 -16.95 2.78 2.20
C THR A 127 -18.16 3.69 2.34
N LYS A 128 -18.62 3.93 3.55
CA LYS A 128 -19.69 4.91 3.83
C LYS A 128 -19.31 6.35 3.44
N ALA A 129 -18.02 6.65 3.35
CA ALA A 129 -17.52 7.98 3.03
C ALA A 129 -17.25 8.18 1.52
N GLY A 130 -17.19 7.09 0.75
CA GLY A 130 -16.93 7.11 -0.69
C GLY A 130 -16.11 5.93 -1.15
N ARG A 131 -15.66 5.98 -2.40
CA ARG A 131 -14.90 4.92 -3.07
C ARG A 131 -13.44 5.31 -3.18
N VAL A 132 -12.55 4.36 -2.88
CA VAL A 132 -11.09 4.52 -2.96
C VAL A 132 -10.54 3.39 -3.81
N ARG A 133 -9.65 3.70 -4.77
CA ARG A 133 -8.89 2.66 -5.45
C ARG A 133 -7.68 2.31 -4.60
N VAL A 134 -7.47 1.01 -4.38
CA VAL A 134 -6.31 0.48 -3.69
C VAL A 134 -5.55 -0.48 -4.60
N VAL A 135 -4.24 -0.44 -4.51
CA VAL A 135 -3.36 -1.32 -5.30
C VAL A 135 -2.41 -2.02 -4.34
N SER A 136 -2.44 -3.34 -4.34
CA SER A 136 -1.40 -4.14 -3.70
C SER A 136 -0.29 -4.44 -4.71
N ALA A 137 0.90 -3.89 -4.48
CA ALA A 137 2.03 -3.95 -5.39
C ALA A 137 3.24 -4.65 -4.76
N TYR A 138 3.84 -5.59 -5.49
CA TYR A 138 5.06 -6.28 -5.09
C TYR A 138 6.10 -6.20 -6.20
N PHE A 139 7.08 -5.33 -6.04
CA PHE A 139 8.13 -5.17 -7.05
C PHE A 139 9.17 -6.28 -6.94
N HIS A 140 9.87 -6.56 -8.05
CA HIS A 140 10.99 -7.50 -8.02
C HIS A 140 12.07 -7.04 -7.03
N SER A 141 12.58 -7.96 -6.23
CA SER A 141 13.69 -7.67 -5.32
C SER A 141 14.98 -7.34 -6.06
N GLY A 142 15.16 -7.95 -7.23
CA GLY A 142 16.39 -7.83 -7.98
C GLY A 142 17.58 -8.52 -7.30
N GLU A 143 18.71 -8.54 -8.01
CA GLU A 143 20.02 -8.90 -7.49
C GLU A 143 21.04 -8.31 -8.47
N LYS A 144 21.83 -7.33 -8.02
CA LYS A 144 22.73 -6.56 -8.88
C LYS A 144 23.62 -7.49 -9.72
N ASP A 145 23.82 -7.12 -10.98
CA ASP A 145 24.63 -7.85 -11.96
C ASP A 145 24.13 -9.28 -12.27
N THR A 146 22.80 -9.53 -12.17
CA THR A 146 22.16 -10.80 -12.52
C THR A 146 20.89 -10.59 -13.34
N PRO A 147 20.37 -11.64 -14.04
CA PRO A 147 19.10 -11.58 -14.76
C PRO A 147 17.89 -11.18 -13.89
N LYS A 148 17.97 -11.31 -12.55
CA LYS A 148 16.93 -10.82 -11.65
C LYS A 148 16.88 -9.28 -11.62
N GLN A 149 18.03 -8.64 -11.71
CA GLN A 149 18.10 -7.18 -11.82
C GLN A 149 17.56 -6.72 -13.18
N ASP A 150 17.90 -7.41 -14.24
CA ASP A 150 17.38 -7.09 -15.58
C ASP A 150 15.86 -7.17 -15.61
N ALA A 151 15.27 -8.21 -15.01
CA ALA A 151 13.82 -8.36 -14.88
C ALA A 151 13.19 -7.20 -14.07
N LYS A 152 13.82 -6.78 -12.97
CA LYS A 152 13.37 -5.64 -12.19
C LYS A 152 13.39 -4.35 -13.03
N MET A 153 14.51 -4.08 -13.69
CA MET A 153 14.67 -2.87 -14.50
C MET A 153 13.76 -2.85 -15.74
N ALA A 154 13.41 -4.00 -16.28
CA ALA A 154 12.41 -4.11 -17.36
C ALA A 154 10.97 -3.89 -16.87
N HIS A 155 10.67 -4.22 -15.60
CA HIS A 155 9.34 -4.09 -15.00
C HIS A 155 9.03 -2.66 -14.55
N LEU A 156 10.02 -1.93 -14.00
CA LEU A 156 9.85 -0.58 -13.44
C LEU A 156 9.27 0.45 -14.41
N PRO A 157 9.67 0.55 -15.69
CA PRO A 157 9.05 1.46 -16.66
C PRO A 157 7.57 1.17 -16.91
N ARG A 158 7.17 -0.11 -16.91
CA ARG A 158 5.78 -0.55 -17.08
C ARG A 158 4.93 -0.15 -15.87
N ILE A 159 5.48 -0.30 -14.66
CA ILE A 159 4.86 0.24 -13.44
C ILE A 159 4.72 1.75 -13.55
N GLY A 160 5.77 2.46 -13.98
CA GLY A 160 5.76 3.92 -14.17
C GLY A 160 4.69 4.39 -15.14
N GLN A 161 4.47 3.65 -16.23
CA GLN A 161 3.37 3.93 -17.15
C GLN A 161 2.02 3.84 -16.42
N ARG A 162 1.77 2.74 -15.69
CA ARG A 162 0.49 2.58 -14.97
C ARG A 162 0.31 3.62 -13.86
N MET A 163 1.38 3.97 -13.13
CA MET A 163 1.37 5.07 -12.15
C MET A 163 0.95 6.40 -12.80
N GLY A 164 1.46 6.71 -13.99
CA GLY A 164 1.07 7.90 -14.76
C GLY A 164 -0.40 7.88 -15.19
N GLU A 165 -0.91 6.73 -15.64
CA GLU A 165 -2.33 6.55 -15.99
C GLU A 165 -3.24 6.80 -14.77
N LEU A 166 -2.93 6.18 -13.64
CA LEU A 166 -3.70 6.32 -12.39
C LEU A 166 -3.75 7.78 -11.90
N LEU A 167 -2.63 8.49 -12.00
CA LEU A 167 -2.56 9.90 -11.63
C LEU A 167 -3.40 10.77 -12.58
N SER A 168 -3.34 10.48 -13.89
CA SER A 168 -4.13 11.17 -14.90
C SER A 168 -5.63 10.92 -14.73
N GLU A 169 -6.05 9.67 -14.48
CA GLU A 169 -7.44 9.30 -14.17
C GLU A 169 -7.98 10.10 -12.98
N ALA A 170 -7.17 10.21 -11.91
CA ALA A 170 -7.54 10.99 -10.72
C ALA A 170 -7.67 12.49 -11.01
N ALA A 171 -6.74 13.06 -11.78
CA ALA A 171 -6.73 14.48 -12.13
C ALA A 171 -7.90 14.88 -13.05
N GLN A 172 -8.33 13.98 -13.93
CA GLN A 172 -9.41 14.24 -14.90
C GLN A 172 -10.81 13.95 -14.33
N GLY A 173 -10.91 13.44 -13.10
CA GLY A 173 -12.20 13.02 -12.53
C GLY A 173 -12.91 11.93 -13.36
N GLN A 174 -12.15 11.12 -14.09
CA GLN A 174 -12.69 10.06 -14.96
C GLN A 174 -13.22 8.86 -14.17
N THR A 175 -12.98 8.85 -12.86
CA THR A 175 -13.43 7.80 -11.96
C THR A 175 -14.21 8.42 -10.81
N ASP A 176 -15.17 7.69 -10.28
CA ASP A 176 -15.97 8.08 -9.11
C ASP A 176 -15.27 7.71 -7.78
N VAL A 177 -13.93 7.62 -7.79
CA VAL A 177 -13.13 7.37 -6.60
C VAL A 177 -12.54 8.68 -6.05
N LEU A 178 -12.43 8.77 -4.73
CA LEU A 178 -11.82 9.91 -4.01
C LEU A 178 -10.33 10.05 -4.31
N GLY A 179 -9.69 8.93 -4.65
CA GLY A 179 -8.28 8.87 -5.00
C GLY A 179 -7.78 7.43 -5.07
N THR A 180 -6.48 7.29 -5.27
CA THR A 180 -5.80 6.00 -5.39
C THR A 180 -4.68 5.90 -4.37
N VAL A 181 -4.57 4.76 -3.68
CA VAL A 181 -3.40 4.34 -2.90
C VAL A 181 -2.73 3.18 -3.62
N VAL A 182 -1.45 3.33 -3.97
CA VAL A 182 -0.58 2.25 -4.41
C VAL A 182 0.35 1.90 -3.25
N ALA A 183 0.19 0.71 -2.68
CA ALA A 183 0.94 0.32 -1.52
C ALA A 183 1.54 -1.09 -1.66
N GLY A 184 2.64 -1.31 -0.98
CA GLY A 184 3.30 -2.60 -0.94
C GLY A 184 4.81 -2.51 -0.80
N ASP A 185 5.44 -3.64 -1.07
CA ASP A 185 6.88 -3.79 -1.06
C ASP A 185 7.45 -3.41 -2.44
N PHE A 186 8.05 -2.22 -2.51
CA PHE A 186 8.66 -1.71 -3.74
C PHE A 186 10.10 -2.20 -3.92
N ASN A 187 10.68 -2.83 -2.88
CA ASN A 187 12.06 -3.33 -2.91
C ASN A 187 13.09 -2.26 -3.31
N ILE A 188 12.80 -0.98 -3.06
CA ILE A 188 13.67 0.16 -3.35
C ILE A 188 13.70 1.08 -2.13
N VAL A 189 14.89 1.42 -1.69
CA VAL A 189 15.18 2.47 -0.71
C VAL A 189 15.30 3.78 -1.48
N ARG A 190 14.53 4.81 -1.14
CA ARG A 190 14.56 6.06 -1.89
C ARG A 190 15.68 6.99 -1.44
N THR A 191 15.81 7.23 -0.14
CA THR A 191 16.73 8.23 0.40
C THR A 191 17.71 7.63 1.40
N ARG A 192 18.76 8.40 1.71
CA ARG A 192 19.73 8.02 2.75
C ARG A 192 19.06 7.77 4.10
N SER A 193 17.99 8.47 4.41
CA SER A 193 17.26 8.32 5.67
C SER A 193 16.43 7.02 5.71
N ASP A 194 16.17 6.39 4.56
CA ASP A 194 15.37 5.18 4.44
C ASP A 194 16.16 3.88 4.67
N ILE A 195 17.45 3.98 4.97
CA ILE A 195 18.32 2.83 5.23
C ILE A 195 19.37 3.16 6.29
N LYS A 196 19.62 2.25 7.19
CA LYS A 196 20.63 2.44 8.24
C LYS A 196 22.05 2.50 7.66
N ASN A 197 22.37 1.60 6.74
CA ASN A 197 23.71 1.39 6.22
C ASN A 197 23.85 1.88 4.76
N TRP A 198 23.50 3.14 4.48
CA TRP A 198 23.53 3.73 3.14
C TRP A 198 24.88 3.52 2.43
N THR A 199 25.99 3.96 3.02
CA THR A 199 27.31 3.98 2.37
C THR A 199 27.80 2.58 1.95
N SER A 200 27.40 1.53 2.66
CA SER A 200 27.79 0.16 2.34
C SER A 200 26.89 -0.49 1.28
N ASN A 201 25.71 0.07 0.99
CA ASN A 201 24.72 -0.51 0.08
C ASN A 201 24.50 0.32 -1.19
N HIS A 202 24.59 1.66 -1.11
CA HIS A 202 24.29 2.57 -2.22
C HIS A 202 25.17 2.26 -3.44
N ASN A 203 24.52 2.02 -4.58
CA ASN A 203 25.10 1.58 -5.85
C ASN A 203 25.88 0.24 -5.82
N LYS A 204 25.74 -0.52 -4.73
CA LYS A 204 26.37 -1.83 -4.57
C LYS A 204 25.36 -2.97 -4.48
N ARG A 205 24.13 -2.68 -4.12
CA ARG A 205 23.05 -3.68 -3.97
C ARG A 205 21.79 -3.24 -4.67
N SER A 206 21.05 -4.21 -5.23
CA SER A 206 19.69 -4.00 -5.67
C SER A 206 18.83 -3.42 -4.54
N GLY A 207 17.92 -2.55 -4.89
CA GLY A 207 17.11 -1.80 -3.95
C GLY A 207 17.76 -0.49 -3.47
N VAL A 208 19.02 -0.24 -3.81
CA VAL A 208 19.74 0.99 -3.44
C VAL A 208 20.61 1.48 -4.62
N LEU A 209 20.15 1.25 -5.85
CA LEU A 209 20.81 1.73 -7.06
C LEU A 209 20.16 3.06 -7.51
N ASP A 210 20.97 4.02 -7.95
CA ASP A 210 20.48 5.32 -8.43
C ASP A 210 19.44 5.17 -9.54
N GLU A 211 19.63 4.18 -10.43
CA GLU A 211 18.69 3.88 -11.52
C GLU A 211 17.32 3.38 -11.03
N GLU A 212 17.26 2.67 -9.89
CA GLU A 212 16.00 2.24 -9.25
C GLU A 212 15.35 3.42 -8.52
N ILE A 213 16.15 4.20 -7.79
CA ILE A 213 15.71 5.36 -7.01
C ILE A 213 15.07 6.41 -7.93
N ALA A 214 15.64 6.61 -9.12
CA ALA A 214 15.14 7.57 -10.09
C ALA A 214 13.67 7.34 -10.50
N PHE A 215 13.18 6.09 -10.49
CA PHE A 215 11.75 5.80 -10.74
C PHE A 215 10.87 6.35 -9.63
N LEU A 216 11.24 6.17 -8.35
CA LEU A 216 10.46 6.71 -7.24
C LEU A 216 10.46 8.24 -7.25
N ASP A 217 11.61 8.87 -7.50
CA ASP A 217 11.72 10.32 -7.62
C ASP A 217 10.85 10.85 -8.76
N GLN A 218 10.89 10.19 -9.93
CA GLN A 218 10.06 10.57 -11.09
C GLN A 218 8.56 10.50 -10.78
N TRP A 219 8.09 9.50 -10.03
CA TRP A 219 6.68 9.40 -9.67
C TRP A 219 6.26 10.48 -8.68
N LEU A 220 7.11 10.80 -7.71
CA LEU A 220 6.86 11.89 -6.76
C LEU A 220 6.86 13.25 -7.46
N ASP A 221 7.82 13.48 -8.39
CA ASP A 221 7.86 14.70 -9.20
C ASP A 221 6.63 14.83 -10.12
N ALA A 222 6.04 13.71 -10.54
CA ALA A 222 4.79 13.69 -11.30
C ALA A 222 3.54 14.02 -10.47
N GLY A 223 3.64 14.00 -9.12
CA GLY A 223 2.55 14.37 -8.21
C GLY A 223 2.03 13.26 -7.30
N TRP A 224 2.66 12.08 -7.26
CA TRP A 224 2.40 11.11 -6.19
C TRP A 224 2.97 11.62 -4.85
N HIS A 225 2.38 11.18 -3.75
CA HIS A 225 2.82 11.46 -2.39
C HIS A 225 3.28 10.19 -1.69
N ASP A 226 4.48 10.18 -1.14
CA ASP A 226 4.94 9.16 -0.18
C ASP A 226 4.36 9.51 1.19
N VAL A 227 3.14 9.04 1.44
CA VAL A 227 2.31 9.47 2.58
C VAL A 227 3.02 9.25 3.91
N MET A 228 3.68 8.12 4.09
CA MET A 228 4.42 7.87 5.32
C MET A 228 5.56 8.88 5.51
N ARG A 229 6.30 9.21 4.46
CA ARG A 229 7.40 10.17 4.54
C ARG A 229 6.89 11.59 4.75
N ASP A 230 5.79 11.96 4.09
CA ASP A 230 5.15 13.27 4.28
C ASP A 230 4.72 13.47 5.74
N LEU A 231 4.17 12.44 6.38
CA LEU A 231 3.77 12.48 7.79
C LEU A 231 4.95 12.38 8.77
N ALA A 232 5.97 11.58 8.46
CA ALA A 232 7.14 11.39 9.33
C ALA A 232 8.09 12.58 9.31
N GLY A 233 8.15 13.32 8.19
CA GLY A 233 9.11 14.39 7.99
C GLY A 233 10.54 13.89 7.76
N ASP A 234 11.51 14.76 7.95
CA ASP A 234 12.93 14.48 7.75
C ASP A 234 13.55 13.81 8.99
N VAL A 235 13.28 12.50 9.11
CA VAL A 235 13.83 11.66 10.19
C VAL A 235 14.50 10.42 9.64
N GLN A 236 15.47 9.85 10.37
CA GLN A 236 16.06 8.57 10.04
C GLN A 236 15.05 7.44 10.24
N GLY A 237 14.80 6.62 9.21
CA GLY A 237 13.70 5.65 9.23
C GLY A 237 12.33 6.36 9.15
N PRO A 238 11.30 5.83 9.82
CA PRO A 238 11.24 4.48 10.37
C PRO A 238 11.35 3.42 9.29
N TYR A 239 11.92 2.26 9.65
CA TYR A 239 12.16 1.16 8.71
C TYR A 239 10.97 0.20 8.69
N THR A 240 10.84 -0.54 7.56
CA THR A 240 9.77 -1.52 7.38
C THR A 240 10.28 -2.94 7.19
N TRP A 241 11.56 -3.13 6.88
CA TRP A 241 12.19 -4.42 6.66
C TRP A 241 13.54 -4.55 7.35
N TRP A 242 13.82 -5.76 7.87
CA TRP A 242 15.11 -6.13 8.49
C TRP A 242 15.53 -7.51 8.03
N SER A 243 16.77 -7.59 7.51
CA SER A 243 17.36 -8.87 7.11
C SER A 243 17.24 -9.93 8.21
N GLN A 244 16.96 -11.17 7.82
CA GLN A 244 16.98 -12.32 8.74
C GLN A 244 18.40 -12.72 9.12
N ARG A 245 19.44 -12.14 8.48
CA ARG A 245 20.85 -12.46 8.73
C ARG A 245 21.42 -11.57 9.84
N GLY A 246 22.24 -12.17 10.68
CA GLY A 246 22.91 -11.47 11.78
C GLY A 246 21.90 -10.93 12.81
N GLN A 247 22.21 -9.78 13.37
CA GLN A 247 21.35 -9.10 14.37
C GLN A 247 20.70 -7.83 13.80
N ALA A 248 20.31 -7.87 12.50
CA ALA A 248 19.78 -6.69 11.83
C ALA A 248 18.56 -6.10 12.53
N PHE A 249 17.62 -6.95 12.96
CA PHE A 249 16.41 -6.52 13.66
C PHE A 249 16.74 -5.95 15.06
N THR A 250 17.55 -6.63 15.83
CA THR A 250 17.94 -6.21 17.20
C THR A 250 18.70 -4.88 17.20
N ASN A 251 19.59 -4.70 16.21
CA ASN A 251 20.40 -3.49 16.05
C ASN A 251 19.69 -2.39 15.26
N ASP A 252 18.43 -2.59 14.90
CA ASP A 252 17.64 -1.69 14.05
C ASP A 252 18.37 -1.31 12.75
N THR A 253 19.04 -2.28 12.13
CA THR A 253 19.71 -2.12 10.83
C THR A 253 18.69 -2.43 9.73
N GLY A 254 17.71 -1.54 9.60
CA GLY A 254 16.55 -1.71 8.73
C GLY A 254 16.63 -0.91 7.44
N TRP A 255 15.69 -1.23 6.55
CA TRP A 255 15.40 -0.56 5.29
C TRP A 255 13.91 -0.18 5.27
N ARG A 256 13.58 0.97 4.72
CA ARG A 256 12.21 1.34 4.36
C ARG A 256 12.04 1.04 2.87
N ILE A 257 11.34 -0.03 2.58
CA ILE A 257 11.06 -0.51 1.21
C ILE A 257 9.59 -0.77 0.96
N ASP A 258 8.77 -0.69 2.01
CA ASP A 258 7.32 -0.73 1.92
C ASP A 258 6.78 0.70 1.93
N TYR A 259 5.85 0.99 1.02
CA TYR A 259 5.33 2.34 0.78
C TYR A 259 3.80 2.33 0.74
N GLN A 260 3.23 3.52 0.95
CA GLN A 260 1.90 3.89 0.52
C GLN A 260 2.02 5.20 -0.28
N PHE A 261 1.94 5.09 -1.60
CA PHE A 261 1.87 6.25 -2.48
C PHE A 261 0.40 6.59 -2.73
N ALA A 262 0.02 7.85 -2.49
CA ALA A 262 -1.34 8.32 -2.71
C ALA A 262 -1.40 9.44 -3.74
N THR A 263 -2.52 9.52 -4.46
CA THR A 263 -2.85 10.68 -5.29
C THR A 263 -3.09 11.91 -4.42
N PRO A 264 -2.88 13.16 -4.93
CA PRO A 264 -2.86 14.37 -4.11
C PRO A 264 -4.08 14.54 -3.18
N VAL A 265 -5.29 14.43 -3.72
CA VAL A 265 -6.53 14.59 -2.94
C VAL A 265 -6.63 13.61 -1.77
N LEU A 266 -6.16 12.38 -1.96
CA LEU A 266 -6.20 11.36 -0.91
C LEU A 266 -5.02 11.54 0.07
N ALA A 267 -3.86 11.98 -0.40
CA ALA A 267 -2.72 12.29 0.46
C ALA A 267 -3.02 13.39 1.46
N GLU A 268 -3.76 14.45 1.04
CA GLU A 268 -4.22 15.52 1.94
C GLU A 268 -5.13 15.03 3.07
N LYS A 269 -5.75 13.86 2.92
CA LYS A 269 -6.62 13.24 3.92
C LYS A 269 -5.89 12.34 4.91
N ALA A 270 -4.61 12.08 4.68
CA ALA A 270 -3.80 11.24 5.56
C ALA A 270 -3.51 11.98 6.88
N THR A 271 -3.81 11.33 8.00
CA THR A 271 -3.71 11.96 9.33
C THR A 271 -2.67 11.32 10.23
N SER A 272 -2.38 10.04 10.03
CA SER A 272 -1.40 9.32 10.84
C SER A 272 -0.88 8.08 10.14
N PHE A 273 0.28 7.60 10.58
CA PHE A 273 0.81 6.30 10.18
C PHE A 273 1.33 5.53 11.38
N ALA A 274 1.46 4.22 11.22
CA ALA A 274 2.09 3.33 12.19
C ALA A 274 2.92 2.25 11.48
N ILE A 275 4.07 1.91 12.06
CA ILE A 275 4.85 0.73 11.68
C ILE A 275 4.68 -0.32 12.76
N GLY A 276 4.09 -1.46 12.40
CA GLY A 276 3.83 -2.58 13.31
C GLY A 276 5.08 -3.41 13.59
N ARG A 277 6.18 -2.77 14.01
CA ARG A 277 7.41 -3.45 14.35
C ARG A 277 7.22 -4.28 15.63
N ALA A 278 7.54 -5.59 15.55
CA ALA A 278 7.49 -6.48 16.71
C ALA A 278 8.46 -6.02 17.81
N ALA A 279 8.17 -6.35 19.06
CA ALA A 279 9.01 -5.99 20.20
C ALA A 279 10.33 -6.76 20.20
N SER A 280 10.35 -8.00 19.70
CA SER A 280 11.55 -8.82 19.57
C SER A 280 11.64 -9.54 18.23
N TYR A 281 12.79 -10.11 17.93
CA TYR A 281 13.01 -10.91 16.72
C TYR A 281 12.10 -12.14 16.69
N GLU A 282 11.87 -12.76 17.83
CA GLU A 282 11.09 -13.98 17.99
C GLU A 282 9.59 -13.74 17.79
N GLU A 283 9.11 -12.54 18.10
CA GLU A 283 7.70 -12.16 17.95
C GLU A 283 7.35 -11.75 16.51
N ARG A 284 8.34 -11.66 15.62
CA ARG A 284 8.08 -11.33 14.21
C ARG A 284 7.35 -12.44 13.49
N TRP A 285 6.22 -12.15 12.92
CA TRP A 285 5.54 -13.08 12.03
C TRP A 285 5.94 -12.91 10.54
N SER A 286 6.59 -11.78 10.18
CA SER A 286 7.26 -11.54 8.90
C SER A 286 8.61 -10.84 9.13
N ASP A 287 9.49 -10.80 8.14
CA ASP A 287 10.69 -9.96 8.12
C ASP A 287 10.39 -8.52 7.72
N HIS A 288 9.17 -8.23 7.24
CA HIS A 288 8.61 -6.90 7.12
C HIS A 288 7.70 -6.58 8.30
N ALA A 289 7.57 -5.29 8.62
CA ALA A 289 6.58 -4.77 9.55
C ALA A 289 5.40 -4.17 8.78
N PRO A 290 4.15 -4.39 9.22
CA PRO A 290 3.00 -3.72 8.63
C PRO A 290 3.15 -2.20 8.63
N LEU A 291 2.82 -1.56 7.51
CA LEU A 291 2.67 -0.12 7.37
C LEU A 291 1.18 0.21 7.30
N SER A 292 0.66 0.86 8.33
CA SER A 292 -0.72 1.36 8.39
C SER A 292 -0.75 2.86 8.22
N VAL A 293 -1.67 3.36 7.40
CA VAL A 293 -1.96 4.79 7.24
C VAL A 293 -3.45 5.00 7.42
N SER A 294 -3.83 6.02 8.21
CA SER A 294 -5.22 6.42 8.42
C SER A 294 -5.52 7.70 7.65
N TYR A 295 -6.66 7.70 6.97
CA TYR A 295 -7.18 8.80 6.17
C TYR A 295 -8.53 9.27 6.73
N GLU A 296 -8.79 10.56 6.74
CA GLU A 296 -10.12 11.15 7.05
C GLU A 296 -10.90 11.37 5.73
N LEU A 297 -11.75 10.39 5.40
CA LEU A 297 -12.57 10.44 4.18
C LEU A 297 -13.86 11.23 4.37
#